data_b053e079bf12d591e9a05a0ff4a84da4
#
_entry.id   b053e079bf12d591e9a05a0ff4a84da4
#
_cell.length_a   1.000
_cell.length_b   1.000
_cell.length_c   1.000
_cell.angle_alpha   90.00
_cell.angle_beta   90.00
_cell.angle_gamma   90.00
#
_symmetry.space_group_name_H-M   'P 1'
#
loop_
_entity.id
_entity.type
_entity.pdbx_description
1 polymer ?
#
loop_
_entity_poly.entity_id
_entity_poly.type
_entity_poly.pdbx_seq_one_letter_code
_entity_poly.pdbx_strand_id
1 'polypeptide(L)'
;MLEKDRFLEKINFFIVIIFVFFSTELNGENIVSKVLKYNNNLHNTSALFIQSNSESVEEGVIYFGKERIKINYLKPRKLTIIISEKKGVYIDHDLQESQYFNTNKSYASVFFKIFNNNNPLEIPNVNISDSLIEINEEVEIDETVYKITFIYENNPIILRKIIINENKESFELGLFGHENLKSLTKKFFSMVDPYLN
;
A
#
# COMPACT_ATOMS: atom_id res chain seq x y z
N MET A 1 -47.61 -27.26 -42.46
CA MET A 1 -47.71 -26.29 -41.34
C MET A 1 -46.88 -26.73 -40.12
N LEU A 2 -46.84 -28.00 -39.80
CA LEU A 2 -46.13 -28.58 -38.64
C LEU A 2 -44.57 -28.59 -38.76
N GLU A 3 -43.99 -28.58 -39.95
CA GLU A 3 -42.51 -28.59 -40.12
C GLU A 3 -41.88 -27.23 -39.89
N LYS A 4 -42.57 -26.14 -40.18
CA LYS A 4 -42.08 -24.78 -40.05
C LYS A 4 -41.97 -24.36 -38.59
N ASP A 5 -42.87 -24.85 -37.75
CA ASP A 5 -42.88 -24.56 -36.30
C ASP A 5 -41.75 -25.29 -35.57
N ARG A 6 -41.44 -26.53 -35.97
CA ARG A 6 -40.29 -27.29 -35.44
C ARG A 6 -38.94 -26.70 -35.82
N PHE A 7 -38.85 -26.04 -36.97
CA PHE A 7 -37.62 -25.37 -37.38
C PHE A 7 -37.38 -24.09 -36.59
N LEU A 8 -38.42 -23.32 -36.34
CA LEU A 8 -38.35 -22.11 -35.51
C LEU A 8 -38.04 -22.42 -34.04
N GLU A 9 -38.58 -23.50 -33.46
CA GLU A 9 -38.22 -23.93 -32.10
C GLU A 9 -36.74 -24.33 -31.99
N LYS A 10 -36.18 -25.03 -32.99
CA LYS A 10 -34.75 -25.39 -33.01
C LYS A 10 -33.85 -24.17 -33.16
N ILE A 11 -34.25 -23.18 -33.96
CA ILE A 11 -33.48 -21.92 -34.11
C ILE A 11 -33.51 -21.13 -32.81
N ASN A 12 -34.65 -21.00 -32.13
CA ASN A 12 -34.74 -20.32 -30.84
C ASN A 12 -33.93 -21.03 -29.78
N PHE A 13 -33.94 -22.37 -29.75
CA PHE A 13 -33.13 -23.14 -28.81
C PHE A 13 -31.61 -22.94 -29.04
N PHE A 14 -31.20 -22.88 -30.33
CA PHE A 14 -29.80 -22.64 -30.70
C PHE A 14 -29.32 -21.20 -30.36
N ILE A 15 -30.20 -20.21 -30.53
CA ILE A 15 -29.93 -18.81 -30.14
C ILE A 15 -29.80 -18.68 -28.64
N VAL A 16 -30.60 -19.35 -27.84
CA VAL A 16 -30.52 -19.36 -26.39
C VAL A 16 -29.21 -20.00 -25.93
N ILE A 17 -28.78 -21.11 -26.54
CA ILE A 17 -27.49 -21.76 -26.21
C ILE A 17 -26.32 -20.85 -26.56
N ILE A 18 -26.34 -20.14 -27.69
CA ILE A 18 -25.30 -19.20 -28.08
C ILE A 18 -25.23 -18.02 -27.07
N PHE A 19 -26.37 -17.54 -26.56
CA PHE A 19 -26.40 -16.47 -25.55
C PHE A 19 -25.85 -16.91 -24.19
N VAL A 20 -25.98 -18.17 -23.81
CA VAL A 20 -25.42 -18.73 -22.58
C VAL A 20 -23.91 -18.92 -22.67
N PHE A 21 -23.36 -19.17 -23.85
CA PHE A 21 -21.90 -19.27 -24.05
C PHE A 21 -21.21 -17.92 -24.25
N PHE A 22 -21.96 -16.82 -24.46
CA PHE A 22 -21.44 -15.45 -24.44
C PHE A 22 -21.64 -14.75 -23.09
N SER A 23 -21.93 -15.46 -22.02
CA SER A 23 -21.55 -14.99 -20.69
C SER A 23 -20.04 -14.93 -20.67
N THR A 24 -19.53 -13.85 -21.26
CA THR A 24 -18.16 -13.40 -21.10
C THR A 24 -17.83 -13.55 -19.64
N GLU A 25 -16.86 -14.41 -19.33
CA GLU A 25 -16.06 -14.20 -18.14
C GLU A 25 -15.60 -12.74 -18.24
N LEU A 26 -16.34 -11.83 -17.63
CA LEU A 26 -15.80 -10.57 -17.19
C LEU A 26 -14.64 -11.01 -16.29
N ASN A 27 -13.45 -11.13 -16.88
CA ASN A 27 -12.20 -11.25 -16.15
C ASN A 27 -12.12 -9.99 -15.31
N GLY A 28 -12.80 -10.04 -14.16
CA GLY A 28 -12.66 -9.02 -13.13
C GLY A 28 -11.18 -9.01 -12.80
N GLU A 29 -10.48 -7.94 -13.17
CA GLU A 29 -9.08 -7.74 -12.81
C GLU A 29 -8.97 -8.12 -11.34
N ASN A 30 -8.12 -9.11 -11.02
CA ASN A 30 -7.98 -9.61 -9.65
C ASN A 30 -7.70 -8.41 -8.75
N ILE A 31 -8.43 -8.31 -7.63
CA ILE A 31 -8.33 -7.19 -6.70
C ILE A 31 -6.89 -6.92 -6.25
N VAL A 32 -6.09 -7.98 -6.11
CA VAL A 32 -4.65 -7.88 -5.79
C VAL A 32 -3.92 -7.12 -6.90
N SER A 33 -4.20 -7.42 -8.18
CA SER A 33 -3.60 -6.70 -9.30
C SER A 33 -3.97 -5.22 -9.30
N LYS A 34 -5.20 -4.88 -8.92
CA LYS A 34 -5.64 -3.49 -8.79
C LYS A 34 -4.92 -2.75 -7.66
N VAL A 35 -4.75 -3.42 -6.51
CA VAL A 35 -3.99 -2.85 -5.38
C VAL A 35 -2.52 -2.66 -5.76
N LEU A 36 -1.88 -3.65 -6.40
CA LEU A 36 -0.50 -3.52 -6.88
C LEU A 36 -0.35 -2.37 -7.87
N LYS A 37 -1.29 -2.23 -8.80
CA LYS A 37 -1.31 -1.10 -9.74
C LYS A 37 -1.46 0.25 -9.02
N TYR A 38 -2.32 0.33 -8.01
CA TYR A 38 -2.45 1.51 -7.17
C TYR A 38 -1.12 1.81 -6.46
N ASN A 39 -0.51 0.84 -5.79
CA ASN A 39 0.76 1.02 -5.09
C ASN A 39 1.89 1.48 -6.02
N ASN A 40 1.99 0.90 -7.22
CA ASN A 40 2.96 1.30 -8.24
C ASN A 40 2.74 2.73 -8.76
N ASN A 41 1.51 3.24 -8.67
CA ASN A 41 1.16 4.60 -9.08
C ASN A 41 1.30 5.65 -7.96
N LEU A 42 1.68 5.23 -6.73
CA LEU A 42 1.90 6.18 -5.63
C LEU A 42 3.15 7.05 -5.79
N HIS A 43 3.98 6.81 -6.79
CA HIS A 43 5.15 7.65 -7.04
C HIS A 43 4.78 9.11 -7.29
N ASN A 44 5.50 10.02 -6.64
CA ASN A 44 5.23 11.46 -6.62
C ASN A 44 3.88 11.82 -5.98
N THR A 45 3.47 11.06 -4.98
CA THR A 45 2.30 11.41 -4.15
C THR A 45 2.71 11.67 -2.72
N SER A 46 1.84 12.34 -1.98
CA SER A 46 1.92 12.48 -0.53
C SER A 46 0.58 12.14 0.09
N ALA A 47 0.62 11.84 1.39
CA ALA A 47 -0.55 11.73 2.23
C ALA A 47 -0.25 12.32 3.62
N LEU A 48 -1.23 12.95 4.23
CA LEU A 48 -1.19 13.27 5.65
C LEU A 48 -1.37 11.98 6.43
N PHE A 49 -0.76 11.88 7.60
CA PHE A 49 -0.98 10.76 8.49
C PHE A 49 -1.22 11.19 9.94
N ILE A 50 -1.97 10.35 10.65
CA ILE A 50 -2.04 10.32 12.10
C ILE A 50 -1.59 8.92 12.52
N GLN A 51 -0.57 8.84 13.37
CA GLN A 51 -0.09 7.62 13.98
C GLN A 51 -0.48 7.61 15.44
N SER A 52 -1.03 6.51 15.90
CA SER A 52 -1.33 6.30 17.32
C SER A 52 -0.74 4.99 17.81
N ASN A 53 -0.27 5.02 19.04
CA ASN A 53 0.03 3.87 19.86
C ASN A 53 -0.65 4.05 21.21
N SER A 54 -0.40 3.15 22.19
CA SER A 54 -1.01 3.22 23.51
C SER A 54 -0.66 4.50 24.32
N GLU A 55 0.39 5.22 23.93
CA GLU A 55 0.99 6.30 24.75
C GLU A 55 0.95 7.66 24.05
N SER A 56 0.95 7.71 22.71
CA SER A 56 1.10 8.94 21.95
C SER A 56 0.26 8.98 20.69
N VAL A 57 0.00 10.20 20.23
CA VAL A 57 -0.54 10.48 18.89
C VAL A 57 0.46 11.40 18.19
N GLU A 58 0.87 10.97 17.00
CA GLU A 58 1.82 11.68 16.16
C GLU A 58 1.16 12.00 14.82
N GLU A 59 1.50 13.14 14.23
CA GLU A 59 0.97 13.55 12.93
C GLU A 59 2.11 13.99 12.01
N GLY A 60 1.88 13.83 10.70
CA GLY A 60 2.87 14.20 9.73
C GLY A 60 2.44 13.99 8.30
N VAL A 61 3.44 13.92 7.41
CA VAL A 61 3.26 13.72 5.97
C VAL A 61 4.19 12.61 5.50
N ILE A 62 3.62 11.66 4.76
CA ILE A 62 4.38 10.64 4.04
C ILE A 62 4.47 11.02 2.55
N TYR A 63 5.64 10.84 1.95
CA TYR A 63 5.93 11.09 0.54
C TYR A 63 6.42 9.80 -0.11
N PHE A 64 5.79 9.41 -1.20
CA PHE A 64 6.15 8.22 -1.96
C PHE A 64 6.98 8.63 -3.18
N GLY A 65 8.27 8.32 -3.16
CA GLY A 65 9.17 8.47 -4.29
C GLY A 65 9.40 7.16 -5.02
N LYS A 66 10.06 7.21 -6.16
CA LYS A 66 10.34 6.03 -6.99
C LYS A 66 11.25 5.01 -6.31
N GLU A 67 12.25 5.47 -5.55
CA GLU A 67 13.28 4.63 -4.93
C GLU A 67 13.36 4.83 -3.41
N ARG A 68 12.54 5.73 -2.86
CA ARG A 68 12.57 6.11 -1.45
C ARG A 68 11.21 6.55 -0.98
N ILE A 69 10.96 6.30 0.30
CA ILE A 69 9.83 6.84 1.04
C ILE A 69 10.38 7.81 2.06
N LYS A 70 9.74 8.98 2.19
CA LYS A 70 10.10 9.97 3.21
C LYS A 70 8.89 10.21 4.10
N ILE A 71 9.10 10.13 5.40
CA ILE A 71 8.10 10.36 6.43
C ILE A 71 8.56 11.54 7.26
N ASN A 72 7.79 12.62 7.27
CA ASN A 72 8.03 13.79 8.09
C ASN A 72 7.00 13.81 9.22
N TYR A 73 7.44 13.59 10.44
CA TYR A 73 6.65 13.85 11.64
C TYR A 73 6.70 15.34 11.94
N LEU A 74 5.53 15.93 12.21
CA LEU A 74 5.36 17.34 12.46
C LEU A 74 5.08 17.64 13.94
N LYS A 75 4.39 16.71 14.60
CA LYS A 75 4.04 16.79 16.02
C LYS A 75 4.03 15.39 16.65
N PRO A 76 4.32 15.26 17.96
CA PRO A 76 4.79 16.33 18.86
C PRO A 76 6.23 16.77 18.59
N ARG A 77 7.07 15.89 17.99
CA ARG A 77 8.49 16.15 17.65
C ARG A 77 8.68 16.22 16.15
N LYS A 78 9.66 17.01 15.73
CA LYS A 78 10.03 17.11 14.31
C LYS A 78 11.04 16.03 13.94
N LEU A 79 10.57 14.98 13.31
CA LEU A 79 11.41 13.87 12.85
C LEU A 79 11.29 13.71 11.35
N THR A 80 12.36 13.25 10.71
CA THR A 80 12.32 12.79 9.31
C THR A 80 12.89 11.39 9.24
N ILE A 81 12.12 10.47 8.64
CA ILE A 81 12.60 9.13 8.32
C ILE A 81 12.63 9.01 6.80
N ILE A 82 13.76 8.57 6.24
CA ILE A 82 13.87 8.29 4.82
C ILE A 82 14.30 6.83 4.66
N ILE A 83 13.53 6.08 3.88
CA ILE A 83 13.68 4.64 3.68
C ILE A 83 14.02 4.39 2.22
N SER A 84 15.04 3.56 1.96
CA SER A 84 15.31 2.94 0.67
C SER A 84 15.40 1.42 0.83
N GLU A 85 15.64 0.69 -0.24
CA GLU A 85 15.71 -0.79 -0.23
C GLU A 85 16.63 -1.37 0.85
N LYS A 86 17.81 -0.78 1.06
CA LYS A 86 18.86 -1.34 1.95
C LYS A 86 19.20 -0.46 3.15
N LYS A 87 18.89 0.82 3.06
CA LYS A 87 19.35 1.81 4.03
C LYS A 87 18.24 2.78 4.36
N GLY A 88 18.12 3.09 5.63
CA GLY A 88 17.28 4.17 6.13
C GLY A 88 18.10 5.19 6.93
N VAL A 89 17.53 6.37 7.11
CA VAL A 89 18.03 7.41 8.00
C VAL A 89 16.87 7.95 8.83
N TYR A 90 17.12 8.10 10.10
CA TYR A 90 16.28 8.78 11.06
C TYR A 90 16.97 10.10 11.41
N ILE A 91 16.27 11.21 11.31
CA ILE A 91 16.79 12.56 11.58
C ILE A 91 15.88 13.20 12.64
N ASP A 92 16.44 13.43 13.83
CA ASP A 92 15.79 14.19 14.88
C ASP A 92 16.19 15.67 14.73
N HIS A 93 15.21 16.51 14.37
CA HIS A 93 15.47 17.93 14.12
C HIS A 93 15.56 18.74 15.41
N ASP A 94 14.97 18.26 16.49
CA ASP A 94 15.03 18.94 17.79
C ASP A 94 16.39 18.69 18.50
N LEU A 95 16.92 17.46 18.34
CA LEU A 95 18.25 17.10 18.85
C LEU A 95 19.38 17.41 17.86
N GLN A 96 19.08 17.67 16.60
CA GLN A 96 20.03 17.85 15.50
C GLN A 96 20.95 16.63 15.30
N GLU A 97 20.36 15.44 15.37
CA GLU A 97 21.05 14.16 15.28
C GLU A 97 20.49 13.33 14.11
N SER A 98 21.39 12.56 13.50
CA SER A 98 21.01 11.61 12.46
C SER A 98 21.53 10.21 12.76
N GLN A 99 20.66 9.20 12.61
CA GLN A 99 21.01 7.81 12.79
C GLN A 99 20.67 7.01 11.55
N TYR A 100 21.64 6.27 11.01
CA TYR A 100 21.45 5.36 9.88
C TYR A 100 21.09 3.98 10.40
N PHE A 101 20.19 3.31 9.65
CA PHE A 101 19.80 1.93 9.95
C PHE A 101 19.73 1.08 8.69
N ASN A 102 19.79 -0.24 8.88
CA ASN A 102 19.61 -1.22 7.81
C ASN A 102 18.10 -1.50 7.66
N THR A 103 17.53 -1.12 6.51
CA THR A 103 16.11 -1.34 6.23
C THR A 103 15.71 -2.81 6.31
N ASN A 104 16.59 -3.74 5.88
CA ASN A 104 16.30 -5.18 5.91
C ASN A 104 16.23 -5.79 7.31
N LYS A 105 16.68 -5.05 8.33
CA LYS A 105 16.60 -5.42 9.74
C LYS A 105 15.50 -4.65 10.48
N SER A 106 14.47 -4.23 9.77
CA SER A 106 13.34 -3.51 10.34
C SER A 106 12.08 -3.75 9.50
N TYR A 107 10.90 -3.54 10.09
CA TYR A 107 9.63 -3.60 9.36
C TYR A 107 9.53 -2.56 8.23
N ALA A 108 10.44 -1.57 8.17
CA ALA A 108 10.55 -0.65 7.03
C ALA A 108 10.80 -1.37 5.70
N SER A 109 11.39 -2.58 5.71
CA SER A 109 11.56 -3.42 4.52
C SER A 109 10.23 -3.80 3.88
N VAL A 110 9.21 -4.07 4.69
CA VAL A 110 7.86 -4.42 4.19
C VAL A 110 7.22 -3.22 3.52
N PHE A 111 7.30 -2.06 4.15
CA PHE A 111 6.84 -0.81 3.53
C PHE A 111 7.50 -0.57 2.18
N PHE A 112 8.81 -0.71 2.14
CA PHE A 112 9.54 -0.50 0.90
C PHE A 112 9.13 -1.50 -0.19
N LYS A 113 8.99 -2.79 0.14
CA LYS A 113 8.57 -3.83 -0.80
C LYS A 113 7.18 -3.54 -1.37
N ILE A 114 6.21 -3.19 -0.53
CA ILE A 114 4.83 -2.97 -0.96
C ILE A 114 4.70 -1.75 -1.87
N PHE A 115 5.43 -0.67 -1.58
CA PHE A 115 5.27 0.59 -2.31
C PHE A 115 6.30 0.84 -3.42
N ASN A 116 7.37 0.05 -3.48
CA ASN A 116 8.46 0.26 -4.44
C ASN A 116 8.89 -0.99 -5.19
N ASN A 117 8.28 -2.16 -4.95
CA ASN A 117 8.70 -3.38 -5.59
C ASN A 117 7.64 -3.86 -6.59
N ASN A 118 8.08 -4.15 -7.82
CA ASN A 118 7.24 -4.76 -8.85
C ASN A 118 6.99 -6.28 -8.61
N ASN A 119 7.49 -6.83 -7.51
CA ASN A 119 7.23 -8.23 -7.18
C ASN A 119 5.81 -8.37 -6.65
N PRO A 120 5.00 -9.27 -7.24
CA PRO A 120 3.73 -9.62 -6.64
C PRO A 120 4.00 -10.10 -5.21
N LEU A 121 3.23 -9.58 -4.27
CA LEU A 121 3.15 -10.13 -2.92
C LEU A 121 2.92 -11.64 -3.06
N GLU A 122 3.73 -12.45 -2.39
CA GLU A 122 3.51 -13.90 -2.34
C GLU A 122 2.14 -14.10 -1.70
N ILE A 123 1.17 -14.54 -2.47
CA ILE A 123 -0.26 -14.69 -2.19
C ILE A 123 -0.65 -14.13 -0.81
N PRO A 124 -0.88 -12.82 -0.71
CA PRO A 124 -1.21 -12.22 0.57
C PRO A 124 -2.53 -12.77 1.07
N ASN A 125 -2.69 -12.87 2.37
CA ASN A 125 -3.99 -13.13 2.98
C ASN A 125 -4.85 -11.88 2.76
N VAL A 126 -5.79 -11.97 1.79
CA VAL A 126 -6.63 -10.84 1.36
C VAL A 126 -8.06 -11.07 1.80
N ASN A 127 -8.60 -10.16 2.59
CA ASN A 127 -10.00 -10.09 2.94
C ASN A 127 -10.65 -8.94 2.15
N ILE A 128 -11.75 -9.23 1.47
CA ILE A 128 -12.48 -8.26 0.65
C ILE A 128 -13.90 -8.11 1.17
N SER A 129 -14.29 -6.88 1.43
CA SER A 129 -15.67 -6.47 1.66
C SER A 129 -16.13 -5.46 0.61
N ASP A 130 -17.40 -5.08 0.64
CA ASP A 130 -17.95 -4.11 -0.32
C ASP A 130 -17.20 -2.77 -0.31
N SER A 131 -16.70 -2.34 0.84
CA SER A 131 -16.06 -1.04 1.06
C SER A 131 -14.56 -1.10 1.31
N LEU A 132 -14.01 -2.23 1.77
CA LEU A 132 -12.63 -2.35 2.22
C LEU A 132 -11.94 -3.57 1.62
N ILE A 133 -10.61 -3.42 1.42
CA ILE A 133 -9.68 -4.49 1.09
C ILE A 133 -8.63 -4.51 2.18
N GLU A 134 -8.46 -5.64 2.84
CA GLU A 134 -7.43 -5.86 3.85
C GLU A 134 -6.39 -6.83 3.31
N ILE A 135 -5.12 -6.44 3.38
CA ILE A 135 -3.98 -7.28 3.02
C ILE A 135 -3.14 -7.50 4.27
N ASN A 136 -2.98 -8.75 4.65
CA ASN A 136 -2.23 -9.13 5.85
C ASN A 136 -0.92 -9.80 5.45
N GLU A 137 0.17 -9.31 6.03
CA GLU A 137 1.54 -9.79 5.86
C GLU A 137 2.14 -10.14 7.21
N GLU A 138 2.91 -11.24 7.24
CA GLU A 138 3.74 -11.60 8.39
C GLU A 138 5.20 -11.55 7.97
N VAL A 139 6.04 -10.92 8.79
CA VAL A 139 7.48 -10.87 8.57
C VAL A 139 8.21 -11.12 9.87
N GLU A 140 9.20 -12.00 9.82
CA GLU A 140 10.10 -12.27 10.94
C GLU A 140 11.40 -11.48 10.75
N ILE A 141 11.78 -10.70 11.77
CA ILE A 141 12.98 -9.88 11.77
C ILE A 141 13.65 -10.04 13.14
N ASP A 142 14.88 -10.53 13.16
CA ASP A 142 15.67 -10.75 14.38
C ASP A 142 14.83 -11.49 15.48
N GLU A 143 14.19 -12.64 15.11
CA GLU A 143 13.33 -13.49 15.97
C GLU A 143 12.00 -12.84 16.42
N THR A 144 11.69 -11.64 15.94
CA THR A 144 10.43 -10.96 16.22
C THR A 144 9.49 -11.07 15.03
N VAL A 145 8.25 -11.51 15.28
CA VAL A 145 7.21 -11.60 14.26
C VAL A 145 6.37 -10.34 14.25
N TYR A 146 6.36 -9.65 13.11
CA TYR A 146 5.51 -8.49 12.85
C TYR A 146 4.33 -8.91 12.00
N LYS A 147 3.13 -8.56 12.44
CA LYS A 147 1.90 -8.70 11.63
C LYS A 147 1.50 -7.33 11.11
N ILE A 148 1.50 -7.18 9.78
CA ILE A 148 1.24 -5.89 9.14
C ILE A 148 -0.04 -6.01 8.32
N THR A 149 -1.01 -5.15 8.60
CA THR A 149 -2.27 -5.07 7.87
C THR A 149 -2.35 -3.76 7.11
N PHE A 150 -2.56 -3.86 5.80
CA PHE A 150 -2.84 -2.72 4.93
C PHE A 150 -4.33 -2.69 4.63
N ILE A 151 -4.97 -1.57 4.92
CA ILE A 151 -6.41 -1.38 4.71
C ILE A 151 -6.60 -0.34 3.62
N TYR A 152 -7.24 -0.76 2.53
CA TYR A 152 -7.60 0.09 1.40
C TYR A 152 -9.12 0.26 1.35
N GLU A 153 -9.56 1.43 0.94
CA GLU A 153 -10.90 1.64 0.42
C GLU A 153 -11.03 0.93 -0.93
N ASN A 154 -12.17 0.33 -1.23
CA ASN A 154 -12.32 -0.51 -2.42
C ASN A 154 -12.66 0.29 -3.69
N ASN A 155 -13.52 1.29 -3.62
CA ASN A 155 -13.95 2.07 -4.78
C ASN A 155 -13.99 3.58 -4.49
N PRO A 156 -12.98 4.36 -4.92
CA PRO A 156 -11.74 3.96 -5.59
C PRO A 156 -10.75 3.28 -4.63
N ILE A 157 -9.76 2.53 -5.17
CA ILE A 157 -8.71 1.96 -4.32
C ILE A 157 -7.84 3.08 -3.78
N ILE A 158 -7.84 3.23 -2.44
CA ILE A 158 -7.06 4.24 -1.72
C ILE A 158 -6.56 3.62 -0.41
N LEU A 159 -5.26 3.66 -0.15
CA LEU A 159 -4.70 3.22 1.12
C LEU A 159 -5.17 4.15 2.24
N ARG A 160 -5.84 3.59 3.26
CA ARG A 160 -6.40 4.36 4.37
C ARG A 160 -5.72 4.12 5.70
N LYS A 161 -5.24 2.90 5.92
CA LYS A 161 -4.62 2.56 7.21
C LYS A 161 -3.55 1.50 7.04
N ILE A 162 -2.54 1.59 7.87
CA ILE A 162 -1.53 0.56 8.08
C ILE A 162 -1.51 0.25 9.56
N ILE A 163 -1.60 -1.04 9.92
CA ILE A 163 -1.51 -1.50 11.30
C ILE A 163 -0.30 -2.41 11.40
N ILE A 164 0.55 -2.17 12.38
CA ILE A 164 1.71 -3.02 12.67
C ILE A 164 1.55 -3.54 14.09
N ASN A 165 1.47 -4.85 14.23
CA ASN A 165 1.42 -5.51 15.51
C ASN A 165 2.75 -6.22 15.77
N GLU A 166 3.36 -5.90 16.90
CA GLU A 166 4.56 -6.51 17.43
C GLU A 166 4.30 -7.00 18.86
N ASN A 167 4.28 -8.32 19.07
CA ASN A 167 3.96 -8.92 20.35
C ASN A 167 2.62 -8.42 20.94
N LYS A 168 2.69 -7.51 21.93
CA LYS A 168 1.53 -6.89 22.61
C LYS A 168 1.32 -5.43 22.20
N GLU A 169 2.22 -4.87 21.40
CA GLU A 169 2.16 -3.49 20.95
C GLU A 169 1.51 -3.40 19.57
N SER A 170 0.74 -2.34 19.36
CA SER A 170 0.10 -2.06 18.09
C SER A 170 0.31 -0.60 17.71
N PHE A 171 0.78 -0.39 16.49
CA PHE A 171 0.93 0.93 15.88
C PHE A 171 -0.07 1.06 14.75
N GLU A 172 -0.86 2.11 14.77
CA GLU A 172 -1.82 2.40 13.71
C GLU A 172 -1.44 3.70 13.00
N LEU A 173 -1.34 3.64 11.69
CA LEU A 173 -1.08 4.78 10.80
C LEU A 173 -2.30 5.00 9.92
N GLY A 174 -3.13 6.00 10.24
CA GLY A 174 -4.25 6.44 9.40
C GLY A 174 -3.76 7.43 8.34
N LEU A 175 -4.16 7.23 7.06
CA LEU A 175 -3.73 8.02 5.91
C LEU A 175 -4.92 8.77 5.28
N PHE A 176 -4.73 10.07 5.00
CA PHE A 176 -5.75 10.92 4.42
C PHE A 176 -5.12 12.07 3.61
N GLY A 177 -5.94 12.88 2.94
CA GLY A 177 -5.43 14.04 2.19
C GLY A 177 -4.39 13.68 1.13
N HIS A 178 -4.63 12.60 0.36
CA HIS A 178 -3.71 12.16 -0.70
C HIS A 178 -3.62 13.21 -1.79
N GLU A 179 -2.40 13.57 -2.17
CA GLU A 179 -2.12 14.56 -3.20
C GLU A 179 -1.12 14.05 -4.23
N ASN A 180 -1.39 14.35 -5.51
CA ASN A 180 -0.43 14.13 -6.57
C ASN A 180 0.49 15.34 -6.69
N LEU A 181 1.79 15.11 -6.61
CA LEU A 181 2.81 16.14 -6.71
C LEU A 181 3.40 16.18 -8.12
N LYS A 182 3.75 17.37 -8.63
CA LYS A 182 4.28 17.51 -10.00
C LYS A 182 5.57 16.72 -10.21
N SER A 183 6.50 16.78 -9.27
CA SER A 183 7.68 15.94 -9.22
C SER A 183 8.36 16.04 -7.85
N LEU A 184 8.92 14.93 -7.39
CA LEU A 184 9.78 14.88 -6.21
C LEU A 184 11.23 14.61 -6.68
N THR A 185 12.11 15.58 -6.42
CA THR A 185 13.51 15.46 -6.85
C THR A 185 14.29 14.48 -5.98
N LYS A 186 15.39 13.93 -6.49
CA LYS A 186 16.31 13.10 -5.68
C LYS A 186 16.83 13.85 -4.45
N LYS A 187 17.03 15.17 -4.55
CA LYS A 187 17.46 16.03 -3.43
C LYS A 187 16.42 16.06 -2.30
N PHE A 188 15.13 16.01 -2.62
CA PHE A 188 14.05 15.95 -1.61
C PHE A 188 14.14 14.72 -0.71
N PHE A 189 14.66 13.61 -1.25
CA PHE A 189 14.88 12.35 -0.53
C PHE A 189 16.36 12.16 -0.14
N SER A 190 17.12 13.25 0.06
CA SER A 190 18.53 13.16 0.49
C SER A 190 18.61 12.51 1.87
N MET A 191 19.48 11.49 1.98
CA MET A 191 19.82 10.84 3.25
C MET A 191 21.08 11.43 3.88
N VAL A 192 21.61 12.51 3.33
CA VAL A 192 22.76 13.21 3.92
C VAL A 192 22.31 13.87 5.20
N ASP A 193 23.10 13.70 6.24
CA ASP A 193 22.88 14.38 7.52
C ASP A 193 22.89 15.90 7.30
N PRO A 194 21.81 16.63 7.60
CA PRO A 194 21.75 18.06 7.38
C PRO A 194 22.58 18.86 8.41
N TYR A 195 23.08 18.22 9.46
CA TYR A 195 23.79 18.83 10.59
C TYR A 195 25.30 18.57 10.56
N LEU A 196 25.77 17.65 9.70
CA LEU A 196 27.21 17.49 9.45
C LEU A 196 27.69 18.61 8.52
N ASN A 197 28.50 19.51 9.06
CA ASN A 197 29.28 20.52 8.33
C ASN A 197 30.54 19.92 7.72
#